data_238874a0759558e88a7fbc5db046df8e
#
_entry.id   238874a0759558e88a7fbc5db046df8e
#
_cell.length_a   1.000
_cell.length_b   1.000
_cell.length_c   1.000
_cell.angle_alpha   90.00
_cell.angle_beta   90.00
_cell.angle_gamma   90.00
#
_symmetry.space_group_name_H-M   'P 1'
#
loop_
_entity.id
_entity.type
_entity.pdbx_description
1 polymer ?
#
loop_
_entity_poly.entity_id
_entity_poly.type
_entity_poly.pdbx_seq_one_letter_code
_entity_poly.pdbx_strand_id
1 'polypeptide(L)'
;MKKFLSILLAMLMLLSGIAFAETADNIVYVSISNDIGALVLAYVPVTLTDADGDGALTICDALMCAHTMYHPDGAAAFVAEDTEWGKSLYVLWGIDNGGSYGYMLNDASPMSLLDGVKTGDHVKAYAYTDLTAWSDTYSYFAAPVAAVAVNEEVALTLSANGYDESWNPVTYPVQGAFLVVDGEVYDDVVTDAEGKFALTFPEAGVYTVSAVSNDLTLVPPVCIVTVTE
;
A
#
# COMPACT_ATOMS: atom_id res chain seq x y z
N MET A 1 16.26 -23.52 2.71
CA MET A 1 15.15 -23.88 3.59
C MET A 1 15.15 -23.13 4.92
N LYS A 2 15.57 -21.87 5.01
CA LYS A 2 15.54 -21.06 6.24
C LYS A 2 15.03 -19.62 6.04
N LYS A 3 14.50 -19.26 4.87
CA LYS A 3 13.95 -17.93 4.56
C LYS A 3 12.43 -17.85 4.47
N PHE A 4 11.73 -19.00 4.60
CA PHE A 4 10.26 -19.08 4.53
C PHE A 4 9.53 -18.91 5.86
N LEU A 5 10.25 -18.79 6.98
CA LEU A 5 9.63 -18.84 8.31
C LEU A 5 9.18 -17.47 8.83
N SER A 6 9.65 -16.36 8.24
CA SER A 6 9.32 -15.01 8.75
C SER A 6 8.04 -14.43 8.16
N ILE A 7 7.62 -14.89 6.97
CA ILE A 7 6.38 -14.42 6.32
C ILE A 7 5.16 -15.17 6.87
N LEU A 8 5.35 -16.41 7.33
CA LEU A 8 4.26 -17.26 7.84
C LEU A 8 3.67 -16.79 9.18
N LEU A 9 4.38 -15.96 9.95
CA LEU A 9 3.90 -15.52 11.27
C LEU A 9 2.92 -14.34 11.19
N ALA A 10 2.94 -13.55 10.12
CA ALA A 10 1.96 -12.49 9.91
C ALA A 10 0.61 -13.05 9.40
N MET A 11 0.59 -14.23 8.81
CA MET A 11 -0.58 -14.86 8.20
C MET A 11 -1.48 -15.65 9.17
N LEU A 12 -1.05 -15.89 10.42
CA LEU A 12 -1.77 -16.79 11.34
C LEU A 12 -2.83 -16.09 12.21
N MET A 13 -3.07 -14.79 12.05
CA MET A 13 -4.08 -14.07 12.86
C MET A 13 -5.44 -13.82 12.17
N LEU A 14 -5.64 -14.30 10.93
CA LEU A 14 -6.88 -14.03 10.17
C LEU A 14 -7.85 -15.22 10.06
N LEU A 15 -7.62 -16.32 10.77
CA LEU A 15 -8.50 -17.50 10.75
C LEU A 15 -9.42 -17.59 11.98
N SER A 16 -10.03 -16.49 12.38
CA SER A 16 -11.15 -16.56 13.34
C SER A 16 -12.32 -15.71 12.86
N GLY A 17 -13.29 -16.41 12.28
CA GLY A 17 -14.70 -16.05 12.25
C GLY A 17 -15.03 -14.65 11.79
N ILE A 18 -15.81 -14.51 10.71
CA ILE A 18 -16.63 -13.33 10.45
C ILE A 18 -17.68 -13.25 11.58
N ALA A 19 -17.25 -12.82 12.75
CA ALA A 19 -18.14 -12.13 13.67
C ALA A 19 -18.21 -10.70 13.14
N PHE A 20 -19.40 -10.18 12.89
CA PHE A 20 -19.62 -8.74 12.85
C PHE A 20 -19.16 -8.20 14.22
N ALA A 21 -17.88 -7.91 14.34
CA ALA A 21 -17.34 -7.18 15.46
C ALA A 21 -17.94 -5.77 15.37
N GLU A 22 -18.44 -5.26 16.49
CA GLU A 22 -18.55 -3.82 16.71
C GLU A 22 -17.41 -3.14 15.97
N THR A 23 -17.71 -2.14 15.15
CA THR A 23 -16.71 -1.33 14.46
C THR A 23 -15.72 -0.86 15.52
N ALA A 24 -14.54 -1.47 15.54
CA ALA A 24 -13.49 -0.96 16.39
C ALA A 24 -13.26 0.48 15.91
N ASP A 25 -13.62 1.44 16.77
CA ASP A 25 -13.43 2.85 16.48
C ASP A 25 -11.95 3.08 16.17
N ASN A 26 -11.69 3.87 15.11
CA ASN A 26 -10.35 4.28 14.70
C ASN A 26 -9.44 3.18 14.06
N ILE A 27 -9.99 2.28 13.24
CA ILE A 27 -9.14 1.42 12.38
C ILE A 27 -8.97 2.07 11.01
N VAL A 28 -7.72 2.27 10.60
CA VAL A 28 -7.32 2.63 9.24
C VAL A 28 -6.50 1.49 8.63
N TYR A 29 -6.33 1.50 7.31
CA TYR A 29 -5.48 0.54 6.62
C TYR A 29 -4.21 1.22 6.14
N VAL A 30 -3.07 0.55 6.26
CA VAL A 30 -1.78 1.12 5.86
C VAL A 30 -1.05 0.18 4.91
N SER A 31 -0.49 0.77 3.86
CA SER A 31 0.46 0.10 2.95
C SER A 31 1.75 0.92 2.88
N ILE A 32 2.89 0.24 2.91
CA ILE A 32 4.20 0.87 2.78
C ILE A 32 5.02 0.11 1.75
N SER A 33 5.70 0.82 0.85
CA SER A 33 6.74 0.27 0.00
C SER A 33 8.09 0.93 0.25
N ASN A 34 9.15 0.14 0.11
CA ASN A 34 10.52 0.57 0.38
C ASN A 34 11.20 1.16 -0.86
N ASP A 35 12.47 1.56 -0.72
CA ASP A 35 13.32 2.19 -1.71
C ASP A 35 13.80 1.28 -2.86
N ILE A 36 13.42 0.01 -2.83
CA ILE A 36 13.60 -0.92 -3.96
C ILE A 36 12.26 -1.34 -4.59
N GLY A 37 11.18 -0.63 -4.29
CA GLY A 37 9.85 -0.89 -4.83
C GLY A 37 9.18 -2.16 -4.31
N ALA A 38 9.56 -2.67 -3.14
CA ALA A 38 8.90 -3.82 -2.53
C ALA A 38 7.85 -3.39 -1.51
N LEU A 39 6.66 -4.00 -1.54
CA LEU A 39 5.67 -3.87 -0.49
C LEU A 39 6.20 -4.50 0.81
N VAL A 40 6.46 -3.67 1.82
CA VAL A 40 6.89 -4.12 3.16
C VAL A 40 5.73 -4.19 4.13
N LEU A 41 4.63 -3.49 3.81
CA LEU A 41 3.37 -3.55 4.53
C LEU A 41 2.22 -3.44 3.52
N ALA A 42 1.30 -4.41 3.50
CA ALA A 42 0.28 -4.53 2.47
C ALA A 42 -1.14 -4.49 3.06
N TYR A 43 -1.78 -3.32 3.02
CA TYR A 43 -3.16 -3.10 3.44
C TYR A 43 -3.50 -3.70 4.82
N VAL A 44 -2.65 -3.44 5.80
CA VAL A 44 -2.85 -3.98 7.16
C VAL A 44 -3.72 -3.05 8.00
N PRO A 45 -4.57 -3.60 8.89
CA PRO A 45 -5.36 -2.80 9.83
C PRO A 45 -4.46 -2.20 10.91
N VAL A 46 -4.59 -0.91 11.14
CA VAL A 46 -3.85 -0.15 12.16
C VAL A 46 -4.85 0.50 13.10
N THR A 47 -4.74 0.23 14.39
CA THR A 47 -5.49 0.97 15.41
C THR A 47 -4.87 2.35 15.56
N LEU A 48 -5.61 3.35 15.17
CA LEU A 48 -5.19 4.75 15.14
C LEU A 48 -5.31 5.37 16.53
N THR A 49 -4.24 6.00 16.98
CA THR A 49 -4.20 6.82 18.19
C THR A 49 -3.51 8.14 17.85
N ASP A 50 -3.76 9.18 18.60
CA ASP A 50 -3.01 10.44 18.58
C ASP A 50 -1.59 10.16 19.10
N ALA A 51 -0.69 9.77 18.20
CA ALA A 51 0.62 9.24 18.55
C ALA A 51 1.65 10.36 18.78
N ASP A 52 1.47 11.54 18.20
CA ASP A 52 2.32 12.72 18.41
C ASP A 52 1.75 13.69 19.46
N GLY A 53 0.51 13.47 19.92
CA GLY A 53 -0.09 14.21 21.05
C GLY A 53 -0.59 15.61 20.67
N ASP A 54 -0.89 15.85 19.40
CA ASP A 54 -1.34 17.15 18.89
C ASP A 54 -2.86 17.35 18.99
N GLY A 55 -3.62 16.31 19.35
CA GLY A 55 -5.07 16.30 19.53
C GLY A 55 -5.85 15.98 18.26
N ALA A 56 -5.20 15.61 17.17
CA ALA A 56 -5.80 15.20 15.91
C ALA A 56 -5.47 13.73 15.59
N LEU A 57 -6.17 13.15 14.62
CA LEU A 57 -5.85 11.84 14.06
C LEU A 57 -5.50 12.05 12.59
N THR A 58 -4.25 11.87 12.24
CA THR A 58 -3.66 12.30 10.99
C THR A 58 -3.00 11.17 10.21
N ILE A 59 -2.57 11.44 8.97
CA ILE A 59 -1.73 10.52 8.19
C ILE A 59 -0.43 10.21 8.97
N CYS A 60 0.16 11.22 9.64
CA CYS A 60 1.35 11.03 10.46
C CYS A 60 1.12 9.98 11.55
N ASP A 61 0.01 10.09 12.29
CA ASP A 61 -0.35 9.13 13.34
C ASP A 61 -0.56 7.72 12.77
N ALA A 62 -1.24 7.61 11.64
CA ALA A 62 -1.44 6.32 10.98
C ALA A 62 -0.12 5.63 10.65
N LEU A 63 0.87 6.39 10.14
CA LEU A 63 2.21 5.89 9.85
C LEU A 63 2.99 5.56 11.14
N MET A 64 2.95 6.42 12.16
CA MET A 64 3.58 6.15 13.46
C MET A 64 3.03 4.89 14.12
N CYS A 65 1.70 4.74 14.14
CA CYS A 65 1.04 3.56 14.67
C CYS A 65 1.41 2.30 13.88
N ALA A 66 1.44 2.38 12.54
CA ALA A 66 1.83 1.25 11.68
C ALA A 66 3.25 0.78 11.97
N HIS A 67 4.22 1.70 12.10
CA HIS A 67 5.59 1.36 12.45
C HIS A 67 5.67 0.73 13.85
N THR A 68 4.99 1.32 14.83
CA THR A 68 4.95 0.79 16.21
C THR A 68 4.40 -0.63 16.27
N MET A 69 3.39 -0.94 15.45
CA MET A 69 2.72 -2.25 15.45
C MET A 69 3.48 -3.31 14.63
N TYR A 70 4.10 -2.93 13.51
CA TYR A 70 4.54 -3.92 12.52
C TYR A 70 6.03 -3.87 12.19
N HIS A 71 6.76 -2.78 12.49
CA HIS A 71 8.20 -2.74 12.25
C HIS A 71 8.97 -3.36 13.42
N PRO A 72 10.04 -4.15 13.18
CA PRO A 72 10.86 -4.75 14.26
C PRO A 72 11.42 -3.73 15.25
N ASP A 73 11.82 -2.55 14.75
CA ASP A 73 12.36 -1.46 15.59
C ASP A 73 11.25 -0.49 16.07
N GLY A 74 9.99 -0.82 15.81
CA GLY A 74 8.84 -0.03 16.26
C GLY A 74 8.86 1.41 15.74
N ALA A 75 8.47 2.34 16.61
CA ALA A 75 8.42 3.76 16.30
C ALA A 75 9.78 4.37 15.88
N ALA A 76 10.91 3.75 16.22
CA ALA A 76 12.23 4.25 15.84
C ALA A 76 12.50 4.17 14.33
N ALA A 77 11.71 3.38 13.59
CA ALA A 77 11.79 3.24 12.14
C ALA A 77 11.00 4.31 11.36
N PHE A 78 10.42 5.28 12.06
CA PHE A 78 9.69 6.40 11.47
C PHE A 78 10.18 7.72 12.06
N VAL A 79 10.52 8.70 11.19
CA VAL A 79 10.89 10.05 11.62
C VAL A 79 10.14 11.05 10.74
N ALA A 80 9.34 11.89 11.38
CA ALA A 80 8.75 13.07 10.77
C ALA A 80 8.99 14.28 11.69
N GLU A 81 9.38 15.40 11.13
CA GLU A 81 9.76 16.60 11.87
C GLU A 81 8.96 17.81 11.38
N ASP A 82 8.72 18.74 12.31
CA ASP A 82 8.10 20.02 11.96
C ASP A 82 9.12 20.93 11.26
N THR A 83 8.70 21.48 10.13
CA THR A 83 9.49 22.42 9.33
C THR A 83 8.69 23.71 9.12
N GLU A 84 9.31 24.75 8.56
CA GLU A 84 8.59 25.98 8.18
C GLU A 84 7.49 25.74 7.12
N TRP A 85 7.52 24.58 6.43
CA TRP A 85 6.55 24.19 5.38
C TRP A 85 5.51 23.17 5.87
N GLY A 86 5.49 22.85 7.17
CA GLY A 86 4.67 21.81 7.77
C GLY A 86 5.49 20.57 8.19
N LYS A 87 4.82 19.47 8.46
CA LYS A 87 5.47 18.21 8.88
C LYS A 87 6.08 17.49 7.68
N SER A 88 7.37 17.19 7.73
CA SER A 88 8.13 16.52 6.67
C SER A 88 8.60 15.14 7.12
N LEU A 89 8.55 14.16 6.21
CA LEU A 89 8.99 12.78 6.46
C LEU A 89 10.48 12.64 6.16
N TYR A 90 11.25 12.08 7.08
CA TYR A 90 12.70 11.88 6.97
C TYR A 90 13.12 10.41 7.00
N VAL A 91 12.36 9.55 7.71
CA VAL A 91 12.60 8.10 7.74
C VAL A 91 11.27 7.38 7.61
N LEU A 92 11.18 6.49 6.64
CA LEU A 92 10.04 5.61 6.42
C LEU A 92 10.52 4.17 6.42
N TRP A 93 9.95 3.33 7.27
CA TRP A 93 10.30 1.91 7.40
C TRP A 93 11.81 1.67 7.65
N GLY A 94 12.43 2.54 8.46
CA GLY A 94 13.86 2.50 8.74
C GLY A 94 14.76 3.00 7.61
N ILE A 95 14.21 3.48 6.52
CA ILE A 95 14.93 3.98 5.35
C ILE A 95 15.08 5.49 5.47
N ASP A 96 16.33 5.98 5.41
CA ASP A 96 16.68 7.37 5.22
C ASP A 96 17.24 7.53 3.80
N ASN A 97 16.45 8.11 2.89
CA ASN A 97 16.83 8.32 1.50
C ASN A 97 16.95 9.81 1.12
N GLY A 98 17.19 10.66 2.10
CA GLY A 98 17.35 12.10 1.89
C GLY A 98 16.02 12.86 1.72
N GLY A 99 14.93 12.35 2.29
CA GLY A 99 13.63 13.02 2.33
C GLY A 99 12.77 12.82 1.08
N SER A 100 13.08 11.80 0.28
CA SER A 100 12.34 11.49 -0.96
C SER A 100 11.28 10.42 -0.70
N TYR A 101 10.12 10.85 -0.22
CA TYR A 101 8.96 9.99 0.08
C TYR A 101 7.69 10.56 -0.52
N GLY A 102 6.75 9.67 -0.86
CA GLY A 102 5.41 10.02 -1.22
C GLY A 102 4.39 9.37 -0.28
N TYR A 103 3.22 9.97 -0.18
CA TYR A 103 2.10 9.39 0.56
C TYR A 103 0.77 9.79 -0.07
N MET A 104 -0.23 8.93 0.08
CA MET A 104 -1.57 9.10 -0.46
C MET A 104 -2.61 8.71 0.59
N LEU A 105 -3.76 9.35 0.51
CA LEU A 105 -4.94 9.02 1.31
C LEU A 105 -6.08 8.62 0.36
N ASN A 106 -6.52 7.38 0.43
CA ASN A 106 -7.57 6.84 -0.46
C ASN A 106 -7.26 7.10 -1.96
N ASP A 107 -6.00 6.88 -2.36
CA ASP A 107 -5.47 7.07 -3.73
C ASP A 107 -5.46 8.53 -4.23
N ALA A 108 -5.79 9.49 -3.39
CA ALA A 108 -5.68 10.91 -3.66
C ALA A 108 -4.46 11.53 -2.96
N SER A 109 -3.87 12.54 -3.59
CA SER A 109 -2.76 13.31 -2.99
C SER A 109 -3.29 14.18 -1.86
N PRO A 110 -2.88 13.98 -0.61
CA PRO A 110 -3.22 14.86 0.50
C PRO A 110 -2.41 16.15 0.43
N MET A 111 -2.79 17.15 1.20
CA MET A 111 -2.08 18.41 1.30
C MET A 111 -0.87 18.32 2.24
N SER A 112 -0.94 17.44 3.26
CA SER A 112 0.04 17.37 4.34
C SER A 112 -0.03 16.00 5.04
N LEU A 113 1.05 15.62 5.73
CA LEU A 113 1.04 14.52 6.72
C LEU A 113 0.06 14.79 7.89
N LEU A 114 -0.35 16.04 8.08
CA LEU A 114 -1.32 16.47 9.10
C LEU A 114 -2.77 16.39 8.61
N ASP A 115 -3.03 15.94 7.38
CA ASP A 115 -4.40 15.73 6.91
C ASP A 115 -5.07 14.64 7.74
N GLY A 116 -6.30 14.95 8.18
CA GLY A 116 -7.07 14.07 9.07
C GLY A 116 -7.46 12.76 8.40
N VAL A 117 -7.41 11.67 9.16
CA VAL A 117 -7.85 10.34 8.75
C VAL A 117 -8.98 9.85 9.64
N LYS A 118 -9.80 8.94 9.10
CA LYS A 118 -10.95 8.35 9.80
C LYS A 118 -10.99 6.83 9.59
N THR A 119 -11.76 6.15 10.40
CA THR A 119 -12.02 4.70 10.28
C THR A 119 -12.33 4.32 8.84
N GLY A 120 -11.63 3.30 8.34
CA GLY A 120 -11.77 2.76 6.99
C GLY A 120 -10.89 3.41 5.94
N ASP A 121 -10.23 4.53 6.22
CA ASP A 121 -9.29 5.15 5.28
C ASP A 121 -8.08 4.26 5.01
N HIS A 122 -7.54 4.37 3.80
CA HIS A 122 -6.32 3.72 3.38
C HIS A 122 -5.19 4.75 3.20
N VAL A 123 -4.18 4.68 4.05
CA VAL A 123 -2.96 5.46 3.96
C VAL A 123 -1.90 4.61 3.25
N LYS A 124 -1.34 5.13 2.17
CA LYS A 124 -0.19 4.54 1.48
C LYS A 124 1.00 5.46 1.62
N ALA A 125 2.18 4.91 1.95
CA ALA A 125 3.43 5.64 1.96
C ALA A 125 4.51 4.86 1.22
N TYR A 126 5.42 5.56 0.57
CA TYR A 126 6.49 4.93 -0.20
C TYR A 126 7.76 5.75 -0.19
N ALA A 127 8.90 5.06 -0.17
CA ALA A 127 10.18 5.66 -0.46
C ALA A 127 10.38 5.65 -1.98
N TYR A 128 10.86 6.77 -2.56
CA TYR A 128 11.19 6.81 -3.98
C TYR A 128 12.34 5.86 -4.29
N THR A 129 12.20 5.12 -5.38
CA THR A 129 13.25 4.22 -5.91
C THR A 129 14.18 4.97 -6.85
N ASP A 130 13.66 5.92 -7.64
CA ASP A 130 14.44 6.78 -8.52
C ASP A 130 14.68 8.16 -7.90
N LEU A 131 15.82 8.30 -7.23
CA LEU A 131 16.24 9.57 -6.61
C LEU A 131 16.87 10.55 -7.60
N THR A 132 16.98 10.21 -8.89
CA THR A 132 17.61 11.04 -9.93
C THR A 132 16.57 11.78 -10.76
N ALA A 133 15.62 11.04 -11.35
CA ALA A 133 14.58 11.60 -12.21
C ALA A 133 13.22 11.70 -11.48
N TRP A 134 13.08 11.03 -10.31
CA TRP A 134 11.87 10.98 -9.51
C TRP A 134 10.68 10.49 -10.34
N SER A 135 10.95 9.43 -11.11
CA SER A 135 10.03 8.86 -12.09
C SER A 135 9.04 7.86 -11.50
N ASP A 136 9.13 7.62 -10.19
CA ASP A 136 8.19 6.73 -9.51
C ASP A 136 6.75 7.18 -9.75
N THR A 137 5.96 6.29 -10.33
CA THR A 137 4.59 6.55 -10.74
C THR A 137 3.64 5.90 -9.75
N TYR A 138 2.85 6.73 -9.05
CA TYR A 138 1.87 6.21 -8.11
C TYR A 138 0.80 5.41 -8.84
N SER A 139 0.60 4.16 -8.42
CA SER A 139 -0.37 3.25 -9.01
C SER A 139 -1.26 2.56 -7.95
N TYR A 140 -2.45 2.14 -8.37
CA TYR A 140 -3.42 1.51 -7.49
C TYR A 140 -4.43 0.66 -8.25
N PHE A 141 -4.96 -0.35 -7.58
CA PHE A 141 -6.12 -1.10 -8.07
C PHE A 141 -7.42 -0.40 -7.70
N ALA A 142 -8.45 -0.56 -8.53
CA ALA A 142 -9.78 0.03 -8.31
C ALA A 142 -10.41 -0.38 -6.96
N ALA A 143 -9.97 -1.51 -6.39
CA ALA A 143 -10.36 -1.95 -5.07
C ALA A 143 -9.14 -2.51 -4.32
N PRO A 144 -8.93 -2.14 -3.05
CA PRO A 144 -7.81 -2.65 -2.24
C PRO A 144 -8.07 -4.05 -1.67
N VAL A 145 -9.30 -4.55 -1.79
CA VAL A 145 -9.69 -5.90 -1.35
C VAL A 145 -10.64 -6.54 -2.35
N ALA A 146 -10.55 -7.86 -2.51
CA ALA A 146 -11.47 -8.66 -3.29
C ALA A 146 -11.74 -10.01 -2.59
N ALA A 147 -12.87 -10.65 -2.90
CA ALA A 147 -13.20 -11.98 -2.40
C ALA A 147 -13.83 -12.80 -3.53
N VAL A 148 -13.32 -14.01 -3.74
CA VAL A 148 -13.81 -14.94 -4.76
C VAL A 148 -13.79 -16.37 -4.20
N ALA A 149 -14.49 -17.31 -4.87
CA ALA A 149 -14.35 -18.74 -4.58
C ALA A 149 -13.13 -19.33 -5.32
N VAL A 150 -12.67 -20.49 -4.87
CA VAL A 150 -11.63 -21.28 -5.56
C VAL A 150 -12.01 -21.49 -7.03
N ASN A 151 -11.06 -21.23 -7.95
CA ASN A 151 -11.21 -21.27 -9.39
C ASN A 151 -12.24 -20.27 -9.99
N GLU A 152 -12.77 -19.37 -9.21
CA GLU A 152 -13.53 -18.24 -9.70
C GLU A 152 -12.57 -17.11 -10.13
N GLU A 153 -12.94 -16.41 -11.20
CA GLU A 153 -12.12 -15.31 -11.73
C GLU A 153 -12.27 -14.05 -10.87
N VAL A 154 -11.15 -13.47 -10.47
CA VAL A 154 -11.09 -12.10 -9.96
C VAL A 154 -10.55 -11.18 -11.04
N ALA A 155 -11.32 -10.13 -11.38
CA ALA A 155 -10.92 -9.09 -12.31
C ALA A 155 -10.50 -7.84 -11.56
N LEU A 156 -9.30 -7.32 -11.84
CA LEU A 156 -8.76 -6.10 -11.26
C LEU A 156 -8.44 -5.09 -12.36
N THR A 157 -8.48 -3.81 -12.00
CA THR A 157 -8.11 -2.71 -12.90
C THR A 157 -7.02 -1.89 -12.25
N LEU A 158 -5.90 -1.76 -12.95
CA LEU A 158 -4.73 -0.99 -12.52
C LEU A 158 -4.76 0.39 -13.16
N SER A 159 -4.68 1.42 -12.33
CA SER A 159 -4.58 2.82 -12.73
C SER A 159 -3.34 3.46 -12.15
N ALA A 160 -2.89 4.54 -12.76
CA ALA A 160 -1.83 5.39 -12.25
C ALA A 160 -2.24 6.86 -12.27
N ASN A 161 -1.66 7.63 -11.36
CA ASN A 161 -1.79 9.08 -11.32
C ASN A 161 -0.64 9.74 -12.08
N GLY A 162 -0.92 10.81 -12.78
CA GLY A 162 0.07 11.60 -13.51
C GLY A 162 -0.44 13.00 -13.81
N TYR A 163 0.17 13.63 -14.78
CA TYR A 163 -0.19 14.98 -15.24
C TYR A 163 -0.31 15.00 -16.76
N ASP A 164 -1.27 15.75 -17.25
CA ASP A 164 -1.38 16.04 -18.69
C ASP A 164 -0.33 17.08 -19.15
N GLU A 165 -0.32 17.42 -20.45
CA GLU A 165 0.58 18.41 -21.04
C GLU A 165 0.41 19.83 -20.41
N SER A 166 -0.70 20.09 -19.77
CA SER A 166 -1.02 21.35 -19.09
C SER A 166 -0.78 21.28 -17.58
N TRP A 167 -0.15 20.22 -17.10
CA TRP A 167 0.11 19.95 -15.68
C TRP A 167 -1.16 19.78 -14.82
N ASN A 168 -2.29 19.39 -15.43
CA ASN A 168 -3.46 19.00 -14.65
C ASN A 168 -3.30 17.55 -14.19
N PRO A 169 -3.70 17.23 -12.96
CA PRO A 169 -3.68 15.85 -12.49
C PRO A 169 -4.65 15.00 -13.30
N VAL A 170 -4.18 13.85 -13.75
CA VAL A 170 -4.95 12.87 -14.50
C VAL A 170 -4.74 11.47 -13.92
N THR A 171 -5.74 10.61 -14.11
CA THR A 171 -5.65 9.18 -13.87
C THR A 171 -5.75 8.47 -15.21
N TYR A 172 -4.87 7.48 -15.42
CA TYR A 172 -4.87 6.71 -16.66
C TYR A 172 -4.68 5.21 -16.37
N PRO A 173 -5.20 4.32 -17.25
CA PRO A 173 -5.00 2.89 -17.13
C PRO A 173 -3.52 2.54 -17.38
N VAL A 174 -2.98 1.60 -16.64
CA VAL A 174 -1.63 1.08 -16.86
C VAL A 174 -1.70 -0.16 -17.72
N GLN A 175 -1.29 -0.03 -18.99
CA GLN A 175 -1.16 -1.14 -19.94
C GLN A 175 0.21 -1.81 -19.81
N GLY A 176 0.27 -3.13 -20.01
CA GLY A 176 1.54 -3.87 -20.10
C GLY A 176 2.20 -4.14 -18.74
N ALA A 177 1.51 -3.92 -17.63
CA ALA A 177 2.03 -4.27 -16.31
C ALA A 177 1.84 -5.77 -16.05
N PHE A 178 2.86 -6.39 -15.46
CA PHE A 178 2.85 -7.79 -15.03
C PHE A 178 2.26 -7.92 -13.64
N LEU A 179 1.48 -8.98 -13.43
CA LEU A 179 0.92 -9.29 -12.13
C LEU A 179 2.00 -9.82 -11.19
N VAL A 180 1.89 -9.43 -9.92
CA VAL A 180 2.69 -9.98 -8.82
C VAL A 180 1.75 -10.56 -7.77
N VAL A 181 1.94 -11.83 -7.39
CA VAL A 181 1.18 -12.47 -6.32
C VAL A 181 2.15 -12.96 -5.27
N ASP A 182 1.95 -12.53 -4.02
CA ASP A 182 2.81 -12.87 -2.87
C ASP A 182 4.31 -12.64 -3.14
N GLY A 183 4.63 -11.63 -3.96
CA GLY A 183 5.99 -11.25 -4.34
C GLY A 183 6.56 -12.00 -5.55
N GLU A 184 5.81 -12.92 -6.16
CA GLU A 184 6.21 -13.63 -7.38
C GLU A 184 5.56 -13.01 -8.62
N VAL A 185 6.37 -12.78 -9.68
CA VAL A 185 5.90 -12.19 -10.94
C VAL A 185 5.28 -13.28 -11.82
N TYR A 186 4.10 -13.00 -12.35
CA TYR A 186 3.38 -13.85 -13.30
C TYR A 186 3.52 -13.26 -14.69
N ASP A 187 4.50 -13.72 -15.47
CA ASP A 187 4.88 -13.17 -16.78
C ASP A 187 3.80 -13.32 -17.86
N ASP A 188 2.87 -14.25 -17.68
CA ASP A 188 1.77 -14.54 -18.60
C ASP A 188 0.49 -13.77 -18.30
N VAL A 189 0.43 -13.03 -17.19
CA VAL A 189 -0.71 -12.20 -16.81
C VAL A 189 -0.33 -10.73 -16.87
N VAL A 190 -0.81 -10.06 -17.93
CA VAL A 190 -0.45 -8.68 -18.28
C VAL A 190 -1.71 -7.83 -18.40
N THR A 191 -1.66 -6.59 -17.92
CA THR A 191 -2.78 -5.64 -18.07
C THR A 191 -3.03 -5.26 -19.53
N ASP A 192 -4.30 -5.21 -19.93
CA ASP A 192 -4.74 -4.74 -21.26
C ASP A 192 -4.70 -3.21 -21.38
N ALA A 193 -5.21 -2.69 -22.52
CA ALA A 193 -5.23 -1.24 -22.80
C ALA A 193 -6.10 -0.44 -21.82
N GLU A 194 -7.04 -1.07 -21.17
CA GLU A 194 -7.91 -0.50 -20.13
C GLU A 194 -7.34 -0.71 -18.72
N GLY A 195 -6.10 -1.26 -18.60
CA GLY A 195 -5.46 -1.57 -17.32
C GLY A 195 -6.06 -2.78 -16.62
N LYS A 196 -6.82 -3.62 -17.32
CA LYS A 196 -7.52 -4.76 -16.74
C LYS A 196 -6.70 -6.03 -16.89
N PHE A 197 -6.78 -6.88 -15.89
CA PHE A 197 -6.39 -8.29 -15.95
C PHE A 197 -7.33 -9.12 -15.10
N ALA A 198 -7.32 -10.43 -15.34
CA ALA A 198 -8.10 -11.38 -14.58
C ALA A 198 -7.23 -12.58 -14.25
N LEU A 199 -7.45 -13.18 -13.08
CA LEU A 199 -6.75 -14.37 -12.62
C LEU A 199 -7.67 -15.23 -11.79
N THR A 200 -7.30 -16.52 -11.65
CA THR A 200 -7.97 -17.47 -10.78
C THR A 200 -6.98 -18.05 -9.78
N PHE A 201 -7.47 -18.42 -8.61
CA PHE A 201 -6.67 -19.08 -7.57
C PHE A 201 -7.15 -20.52 -7.38
N PRO A 202 -6.26 -21.53 -7.47
CA PRO A 202 -6.66 -22.94 -7.34
C PRO A 202 -6.86 -23.37 -5.90
N GLU A 203 -6.43 -22.59 -4.91
CA GLU A 203 -6.48 -22.93 -3.48
C GLU A 203 -7.09 -21.79 -2.68
N ALA A 204 -7.84 -22.16 -1.63
CA ALA A 204 -8.35 -21.18 -0.68
C ALA A 204 -7.20 -20.56 0.12
N GLY A 205 -7.28 -19.24 0.37
CA GLY A 205 -6.21 -18.50 1.05
C GLY A 205 -6.41 -16.99 0.99
N VAL A 206 -5.42 -16.28 1.48
CA VAL A 206 -5.34 -14.81 1.37
C VAL A 206 -4.07 -14.49 0.58
N TYR A 207 -4.24 -13.80 -0.51
CA TYR A 207 -3.17 -13.48 -1.45
C TYR A 207 -2.95 -11.98 -1.53
N THR A 208 -1.70 -11.56 -1.54
CA THR A 208 -1.32 -10.17 -1.81
C THR A 208 -1.06 -10.01 -3.29
N VAL A 209 -1.91 -9.25 -3.97
CA VAL A 209 -1.78 -8.94 -5.39
C VAL A 209 -1.19 -7.55 -5.56
N SER A 210 -0.17 -7.44 -6.40
CA SER A 210 0.50 -6.22 -6.81
C SER A 210 0.80 -6.25 -8.31
N ALA A 211 1.54 -5.26 -8.82
CA ALA A 211 1.96 -5.20 -10.21
C ALA A 211 3.34 -4.53 -10.36
N VAL A 212 4.05 -4.91 -11.43
CA VAL A 212 5.29 -4.27 -11.87
C VAL A 212 5.21 -3.96 -13.36
N SER A 213 6.00 -3.01 -13.83
CA SER A 213 6.04 -2.63 -15.24
C SER A 213 7.48 -2.52 -15.73
N ASN A 214 7.72 -2.87 -17.00
CA ASN A 214 9.00 -2.62 -17.65
C ASN A 214 9.14 -1.19 -18.17
N ASP A 215 8.02 -0.50 -18.36
CA ASP A 215 7.97 0.84 -18.97
C ASP A 215 7.83 1.95 -17.93
N LEU A 216 7.32 1.64 -16.73
CA LEU A 216 7.09 2.58 -15.64
C LEU A 216 7.70 2.07 -14.34
N THR A 217 8.30 2.96 -13.56
CA THR A 217 8.67 2.68 -12.18
C THR A 217 7.42 2.83 -11.31
N LEU A 218 6.66 1.74 -11.15
CA LEU A 218 5.41 1.78 -10.39
C LEU A 218 5.70 1.81 -8.89
N VAL A 219 5.07 2.73 -8.17
CA VAL A 219 4.82 2.52 -6.73
C VAL A 219 3.88 1.33 -6.61
N PRO A 220 4.25 0.24 -5.92
CA PRO A 220 3.49 -1.00 -5.96
C PRO A 220 2.03 -0.81 -5.56
N PRO A 221 1.07 -1.14 -6.45
CA PRO A 221 -0.34 -1.20 -6.06
C PRO A 221 -0.58 -2.38 -5.13
N VAL A 222 -1.68 -2.39 -4.40
CA VAL A 222 -2.03 -3.49 -3.52
C VAL A 222 -3.51 -3.84 -3.62
N CYS A 223 -3.81 -5.13 -3.72
CA CYS A 223 -5.13 -5.71 -3.48
C CYS A 223 -4.97 -7.00 -2.68
N ILE A 224 -5.68 -7.09 -1.57
CA ILE A 224 -5.75 -8.33 -0.79
C ILE A 224 -6.93 -9.16 -1.32
N VAL A 225 -6.64 -10.33 -1.88
CA VAL A 225 -7.65 -11.24 -2.42
C VAL A 225 -7.87 -12.38 -1.43
N THR A 226 -9.09 -12.48 -0.92
CA THR A 226 -9.51 -13.62 -0.09
C THR A 226 -10.21 -14.65 -0.96
N VAL A 227 -9.66 -15.85 -1.03
CA VAL A 227 -10.20 -16.98 -1.78
C VAL A 227 -10.83 -17.97 -0.79
N THR A 228 -12.11 -18.27 -0.97
CA THR A 228 -12.87 -19.20 -0.13
C THR A 228 -13.21 -20.46 -0.89
N GLU A 229 -13.50 -21.55 -0.16
CA GLU A 229 -13.94 -22.82 -0.75
C GLU A 229 -15.31 -22.72 -1.44
#